data_c04caa7de6e05e1822d24d6c26154190
#
_entry.id   c04caa7de6e05e1822d24d6c26154190
#
_cell.length_a   1.000
_cell.length_b   1.000
_cell.length_c   1.000
_cell.angle_alpha   90.00
_cell.angle_beta   90.00
_cell.angle_gamma   90.00
#
_symmetry.space_group_name_H-M   'P 1'
#
loop_
_entity.id
_entity.type
_entity.pdbx_description
1 polymer ?
#
loop_
_entity_poly.entity_id
_entity_poly.type
_entity_poly.pdbx_seq_one_letter_code
_entity_poly.pdbx_strand_id
1 'polypeptide(L)'
;MRPVAIALLISVLAVPAFAEVIPATEAASHVGQSVTIEGVVGEVHTARSGKATFVDIGGNYPNEAFTAVLFARSMSSVGDVSGLAGKTVDVTGTVQMYDGKPEIVVSSRGQIRAR
;
A
#
# COMPACT_ATOMS: atom_id res chain seq x y z
N MET A 1 -27.60 -37.83 -31.28
CA MET A 1 -26.56 -37.65 -30.34
C MET A 1 -26.30 -36.18 -30.06
N ARG A 2 -26.36 -35.79 -28.88
CA ARG A 2 -26.27 -34.39 -28.59
C ARG A 2 -25.06 -34.15 -27.70
N PRO A 3 -24.41 -33.05 -27.93
CA PRO A 3 -23.28 -32.69 -27.09
C PRO A 3 -23.79 -32.49 -25.67
N VAL A 4 -23.15 -33.11 -24.77
CA VAL A 4 -23.32 -32.79 -23.36
C VAL A 4 -22.79 -31.39 -23.17
N ALA A 5 -23.71 -30.47 -22.99
CA ALA A 5 -23.31 -29.18 -22.51
C ALA A 5 -22.70 -29.43 -21.13
N ILE A 6 -21.41 -29.58 -21.12
CA ILE A 6 -20.68 -29.48 -19.89
C ILE A 6 -20.86 -28.05 -19.47
N ALA A 7 -21.83 -27.84 -18.62
CA ALA A 7 -21.81 -26.64 -17.83
C ALA A 7 -20.47 -26.70 -17.09
N LEU A 8 -19.50 -26.03 -17.64
CA LEU A 8 -18.29 -25.76 -16.91
C LEU A 8 -18.75 -24.94 -15.72
N LEU A 9 -19.06 -25.63 -14.66
CA LEU A 9 -19.16 -25.00 -13.39
C LEU A 9 -17.72 -24.54 -13.09
N ILE A 10 -17.40 -23.36 -13.57
CA ILE A 10 -16.32 -22.62 -12.99
C ILE A 10 -16.81 -22.28 -11.60
N SER A 11 -16.65 -23.19 -10.71
CA SER A 11 -16.60 -22.87 -9.34
C SER A 11 -15.44 -21.89 -9.20
N VAL A 12 -15.73 -20.62 -9.35
CA VAL A 12 -14.86 -19.60 -8.87
C VAL A 12 -14.85 -19.80 -7.36
N LEU A 13 -14.01 -20.69 -6.93
CA LEU A 13 -13.55 -20.67 -5.57
C LEU A 13 -13.04 -19.26 -5.36
N ALA A 14 -13.78 -18.51 -4.55
CA ALA A 14 -13.28 -17.26 -4.04
C ALA A 14 -12.00 -17.57 -3.28
N VAL A 15 -10.90 -17.66 -4.02
CA VAL A 15 -9.58 -17.65 -3.43
C VAL A 15 -9.48 -16.31 -2.73
N PRO A 16 -9.24 -16.25 -1.41
CA PRO A 16 -8.97 -14.98 -0.78
C PRO A 16 -7.87 -14.33 -1.61
N ALA A 17 -8.21 -13.22 -2.24
CA ALA A 17 -7.25 -12.46 -3.00
C ALA A 17 -6.23 -11.92 -2.00
N PHE A 18 -5.15 -12.68 -1.80
CA PHE A 18 -3.99 -12.12 -1.16
C PHE A 18 -3.44 -11.09 -2.13
N ALA A 19 -3.40 -9.83 -1.69
CA ALA A 19 -2.74 -8.80 -2.44
C ALA A 19 -1.31 -9.26 -2.72
N GLU A 20 -0.90 -9.22 -3.97
CA GLU A 20 0.45 -9.54 -4.35
C GLU A 20 1.41 -8.62 -3.60
N VAL A 21 2.50 -9.18 -3.08
CA VAL A 21 3.53 -8.42 -2.35
C VAL A 21 4.58 -7.93 -3.34
N ILE A 22 4.75 -6.61 -3.38
CA ILE A 22 5.61 -5.92 -4.34
C ILE A 22 6.67 -5.13 -3.57
N PRO A 23 7.95 -5.26 -3.92
CA PRO A 23 8.98 -4.40 -3.33
C PRO A 23 8.70 -2.92 -3.61
N ALA A 24 9.02 -2.05 -2.67
CA ALA A 24 8.80 -0.62 -2.81
C ALA A 24 9.42 -0.04 -4.09
N THR A 25 10.58 -0.55 -4.50
CA THR A 25 11.27 -0.12 -5.72
C THR A 25 10.50 -0.42 -7.01
N GLU A 26 9.52 -1.31 -6.96
CA GLU A 26 8.69 -1.70 -8.11
C GLU A 26 7.28 -1.12 -8.06
N ALA A 27 6.98 -0.32 -7.07
CA ALA A 27 5.62 0.21 -6.87
C ALA A 27 5.10 0.99 -8.09
N ALA A 28 5.97 1.75 -8.76
CA ALA A 28 5.59 2.55 -9.92
C ALA A 28 5.07 1.71 -11.10
N SER A 29 5.40 0.43 -11.17
CA SER A 29 4.93 -0.48 -12.21
C SER A 29 3.52 -1.03 -11.93
N HIS A 30 2.94 -0.70 -10.78
CA HIS A 30 1.66 -1.26 -10.32
C HIS A 30 0.59 -0.20 -10.11
N VAL A 31 0.73 0.95 -10.74
CA VAL A 31 -0.25 2.04 -10.65
C VAL A 31 -1.65 1.56 -11.08
N GLY A 32 -2.65 1.89 -10.28
CA GLY A 32 -4.03 1.46 -10.50
C GLY A 32 -4.36 0.09 -9.94
N GLN A 33 -3.38 -0.65 -9.44
CA GLN A 33 -3.56 -1.98 -8.89
C GLN A 33 -3.64 -1.95 -7.36
N SER A 34 -4.46 -2.84 -6.81
CA SER A 34 -4.52 -3.07 -5.37
C SER A 34 -3.50 -4.14 -5.02
N VAL A 35 -2.48 -3.76 -4.28
CA VAL A 35 -1.32 -4.60 -3.95
C VAL A 35 -0.85 -4.31 -2.53
N THR A 36 0.08 -5.13 -2.06
CA THR A 36 0.83 -4.86 -0.83
C THR A 36 2.24 -4.45 -1.19
N ILE A 37 2.65 -3.27 -0.77
CA ILE A 37 4.01 -2.77 -0.98
C ILE A 37 4.83 -3.03 0.28
N GLU A 38 5.97 -3.65 0.10
CA GLU A 38 6.90 -3.97 1.19
C GLU A 38 8.17 -3.16 1.06
N GLY A 39 8.63 -2.63 2.17
CA GLY A 39 9.92 -1.97 2.22
C GLY A 39 10.27 -1.45 3.60
N VAL A 40 11.49 -0.94 3.71
CA VAL A 40 12.00 -0.36 4.96
C VAL A 40 11.63 1.11 5.01
N VAL A 41 11.06 1.52 6.14
CA VAL A 41 10.73 2.93 6.38
C VAL A 41 12.03 3.71 6.65
N GLY A 42 12.28 4.71 5.82
CA GLY A 42 13.39 5.63 6.01
C GLY A 42 13.05 6.68 7.06
N GLU A 43 11.91 7.33 6.87
CA GLU A 43 11.45 8.36 7.80
C GLU A 43 9.93 8.49 7.81
N VAL A 44 9.44 9.08 8.89
CA VAL A 44 8.04 9.46 9.03
C VAL A 44 8.01 10.96 9.32
N HIS A 45 7.28 11.73 8.52
CA HIS A 45 7.19 13.17 8.75
C HIS A 45 5.79 13.69 8.48
N THR A 46 5.41 14.71 9.24
CA THR A 46 4.12 15.37 9.08
C THR A 46 4.32 16.69 8.35
N ALA A 47 3.47 16.95 7.36
CA ALA A 47 3.49 18.22 6.65
C ALA A 47 3.30 19.38 7.62
N ARG A 48 3.90 20.54 7.29
CA ARG A 48 3.80 21.74 8.12
C ARG A 48 2.37 22.15 8.42
N SER A 49 1.47 21.92 7.46
CA SER A 49 0.04 22.20 7.63
C SER A 49 -0.64 21.30 8.64
N GLY A 50 -0.01 20.16 9.00
CA GLY A 50 -0.63 19.11 9.81
C GLY A 50 -1.65 18.28 9.07
N LYS A 51 -1.87 18.52 7.76
CA LYS A 51 -2.94 17.88 7.00
C LYS A 51 -2.61 16.46 6.54
N ALA A 52 -1.35 16.10 6.53
CA ALA A 52 -0.92 14.77 6.11
C ALA A 52 0.37 14.36 6.81
N THR A 53 0.50 13.06 7.05
CA THR A 53 1.71 12.42 7.51
C THR A 53 2.19 11.48 6.42
N PHE A 54 3.50 11.48 6.16
CA PHE A 54 4.13 10.70 5.13
C PHE A 54 5.05 9.66 5.76
N VAL A 55 4.89 8.42 5.33
CA VAL A 55 5.79 7.32 5.67
C VAL A 55 6.62 7.03 4.42
N ASP A 56 7.87 7.45 4.40
CA ASP A 56 8.76 7.29 3.25
C ASP A 56 9.41 5.92 3.31
N ILE A 57 9.25 5.15 2.25
CA ILE A 57 9.65 3.75 2.18
C ILE A 57 10.63 3.55 1.03
N GLY A 58 11.71 2.80 1.30
CA GLY A 58 12.76 2.59 0.32
C GLY A 58 13.65 3.80 0.12
N GLY A 59 13.91 4.53 1.19
CA GLY A 59 14.75 5.72 1.22
C GLY A 59 14.11 6.88 1.96
N ASN A 60 14.83 7.98 2.03
CA ASN A 60 14.37 9.21 2.65
C ASN A 60 14.00 10.23 1.59
N TYR A 61 13.08 11.12 1.91
CA TYR A 61 12.73 12.22 1.03
C TYR A 61 13.97 13.04 0.63
N PRO A 62 14.15 13.37 -0.62
CA PRO A 62 13.28 13.15 -1.79
C PRO A 62 13.59 11.87 -2.58
N ASN A 63 14.38 10.95 -2.05
CA ASN A 63 14.87 9.75 -2.76
C ASN A 63 14.11 8.48 -2.39
N GLU A 64 13.01 8.57 -1.67
CA GLU A 64 12.18 7.43 -1.34
C GLU A 64 11.57 6.80 -2.61
N ALA A 65 11.48 5.47 -2.62
CA ALA A 65 10.91 4.74 -3.75
C ALA A 65 9.37 4.79 -3.73
N PHE A 66 8.78 4.95 -2.55
CA PHE A 66 7.35 4.84 -2.34
C PHE A 66 6.95 5.58 -1.06
N THR A 67 5.73 6.09 -1.01
CA THR A 67 5.21 6.79 0.17
C THR A 67 3.83 6.26 0.56
N ALA A 68 3.64 5.99 1.84
CA ALA A 68 2.32 5.82 2.41
C ALA A 68 1.85 7.18 2.94
N VAL A 69 0.66 7.59 2.56
CA VAL A 69 0.10 8.91 2.90
C VAL A 69 -1.08 8.73 3.85
N LEU A 70 -1.01 9.39 5.00
CA LEU A 70 -2.08 9.40 5.99
C LEU A 70 -2.60 10.84 6.11
N PHE A 71 -3.85 11.06 5.70
CA PHE A 71 -4.46 12.36 5.93
C PHE A 71 -4.87 12.51 7.40
N ALA A 72 -4.86 13.74 7.88
CA ALA A 72 -5.16 14.04 9.29
C ALA A 72 -6.48 13.40 9.78
N ARG A 73 -7.51 13.42 8.92
CA ARG A 73 -8.80 12.82 9.24
C ARG A 73 -8.76 11.31 9.49
N SER A 74 -7.71 10.65 9.05
CA SER A 74 -7.57 9.19 9.19
C SER A 74 -6.62 8.79 10.32
N MET A 75 -5.95 9.74 10.95
CA MET A 75 -4.93 9.41 11.96
C MET A 75 -5.50 8.65 13.15
N SER A 76 -6.70 8.98 13.59
CA SER A 76 -7.34 8.25 14.70
C SER A 76 -7.67 6.81 14.35
N SER A 77 -7.98 6.54 13.07
CA SER A 77 -8.30 5.18 12.60
C SER A 77 -7.05 4.34 12.36
N VAL A 78 -5.97 4.97 11.90
CA VAL A 78 -4.72 4.27 11.58
C VAL A 78 -3.86 4.08 12.84
N GLY A 79 -3.79 5.09 13.67
CA GLY A 79 -2.95 5.10 14.85
C GLY A 79 -1.59 5.76 14.60
N ASP A 80 -0.75 5.76 15.63
CA ASP A 80 0.57 6.37 15.57
C ASP A 80 1.53 5.56 14.71
N VAL A 81 2.08 6.18 13.68
CA VAL A 81 3.05 5.56 12.77
C VAL A 81 4.48 6.05 13.02
N SER A 82 4.69 6.96 13.96
CA SER A 82 6.02 7.54 14.20
C SER A 82 7.08 6.51 14.57
N GLY A 83 6.69 5.41 15.20
CA GLY A 83 7.60 4.34 15.58
C GLY A 83 8.00 3.41 14.44
N LEU A 84 7.53 3.63 13.23
CA LEU A 84 7.82 2.73 12.11
C LEU A 84 9.18 2.99 11.45
N ALA A 85 9.82 4.12 11.70
CA ALA A 85 11.11 4.45 11.12
C ALA A 85 12.13 3.33 11.37
N GLY A 86 12.80 2.89 10.31
CA GLY A 86 13.77 1.79 10.35
C GLY A 86 13.18 0.40 10.30
N LYS A 87 11.86 0.27 10.35
CA LYS A 87 11.19 -1.03 10.31
C LYS A 87 10.79 -1.40 8.89
N THR A 88 10.72 -2.70 8.63
CA THR A 88 10.09 -3.21 7.41
C THR A 88 8.59 -3.22 7.60
N VAL A 89 7.88 -2.65 6.64
CA VAL A 89 6.42 -2.56 6.70
C VAL A 89 5.79 -3.12 5.43
N ASP A 90 4.54 -3.54 5.56
CA ASP A 90 3.64 -3.85 4.45
C ASP A 90 2.57 -2.78 4.39
N VAL A 91 2.38 -2.19 3.20
CA VAL A 91 1.34 -1.19 2.95
C VAL A 91 0.43 -1.72 1.86
N THR A 92 -0.86 -1.88 2.18
CA THR A 92 -1.84 -2.46 1.26
C THR A 92 -2.82 -1.39 0.79
N GLY A 93 -3.08 -1.37 -0.50
CA GLY A 93 -4.04 -0.46 -1.10
C GLY A 93 -3.79 -0.30 -2.59
N THR A 94 -4.47 0.68 -3.17
CA THR A 94 -4.31 0.99 -4.58
C THR A 94 -3.17 1.96 -4.79
N VAL A 95 -2.22 1.58 -5.64
CA VAL A 95 -1.09 2.44 -5.98
C VAL A 95 -1.57 3.56 -6.91
N GLN A 96 -1.21 4.78 -6.58
CA GLN A 96 -1.44 5.95 -7.43
C GLN A 96 -0.16 6.75 -7.55
N MET A 97 -0.07 7.56 -8.60
CA MET A 97 1.05 8.50 -8.76
C MET A 97 0.66 9.86 -8.23
N TYR A 98 1.54 10.45 -7.47
CA TYR A 98 1.41 11.83 -7.03
C TYR A 98 2.78 12.50 -7.14
N ASP A 99 2.82 13.60 -7.88
CA ASP A 99 4.04 14.38 -8.05
C ASP A 99 5.24 13.51 -8.53
N GLY A 100 4.96 12.61 -9.45
CA GLY A 100 5.98 11.73 -10.05
C GLY A 100 6.40 10.54 -9.20
N LYS A 101 5.75 10.32 -8.05
CA LYS A 101 6.08 9.21 -7.15
C LYS A 101 4.88 8.31 -6.87
N PRO A 102 5.10 6.99 -6.75
CA PRO A 102 4.02 6.09 -6.36
C PRO A 102 3.70 6.22 -4.87
N GLU A 103 2.41 6.17 -4.56
CA GLU A 103 1.94 6.22 -3.19
C GLU A 103 0.70 5.37 -2.98
N ILE A 104 0.42 5.03 -1.73
CA ILE A 104 -0.86 4.47 -1.29
C ILE A 104 -1.41 5.37 -0.20
N VAL A 105 -2.68 5.77 -0.32
CA VAL A 105 -3.38 6.47 0.75
C VAL A 105 -3.83 5.44 1.78
N VAL A 106 -3.39 5.62 3.01
CA VAL A 106 -3.72 4.75 4.14
C VAL A 106 -4.78 5.42 4.99
N SER A 107 -5.94 4.79 5.09
CA SER A 107 -7.09 5.32 5.83
C SER A 107 -7.56 4.39 6.95
N SER A 108 -7.03 3.20 7.03
CA SER A 108 -7.36 2.23 8.09
C SER A 108 -6.11 1.52 8.59
N ARG A 109 -6.20 1.06 9.84
CA ARG A 109 -5.06 0.44 10.54
C ARG A 109 -4.54 -0.81 9.82
N GLY A 110 -5.42 -1.60 9.22
CA GLY A 110 -5.01 -2.83 8.55
C GLY A 110 -4.20 -2.62 7.28
N GLN A 111 -4.16 -1.40 6.75
CA GLN A 111 -3.43 -1.11 5.52
C GLN A 111 -1.92 -0.94 5.71
N ILE A 112 -1.45 -0.69 6.93
CA ILE A 112 -0.02 -0.54 7.20
C ILE A 112 0.37 -1.35 8.42
N ARG A 113 1.37 -2.20 8.28
CA ARG A 113 1.82 -3.11 9.34
C ARG A 113 3.32 -3.26 9.34
N ALA A 114 3.92 -3.18 10.53
CA ALA A 114 5.31 -3.61 10.71
C ALA A 114 5.38 -5.13 10.62
N ARG A 115 6.40 -5.60 9.98
CA ARG A 115 6.75 -7.02 9.96
C ARG A 115 7.52 -7.44 11.17
#